data_97ae84b8652cff54aeb27dcd703d9767
#
_entry.id   97ae84b8652cff54aeb27dcd703d9767
#
_cell.length_a   1.000
_cell.length_b   1.000
_cell.length_c   1.000
_cell.angle_alpha   90.00
_cell.angle_beta   90.00
_cell.angle_gamma   90.00
#
_symmetry.space_group_name_H-M   'P 1'
#
loop_
_entity.id
_entity.type
_entity.pdbx_description
1 polymer ?
#
loop_
_entity_poly.entity_id
_entity_poly.type
_entity_poly.pdbx_seq_one_letter_code
_entity_poly.pdbx_strand_id
1 'polypeptide(L)'
;GKHDFKYGYFECRAKVPAGKGYLPAFWMMPTDENLYGQWPKCGEIDIMEVMGQETNKAYGTIHYGEPHDQSQGTYTVSEENNFADNYHTYACEWEPGKIIWYIDGVKFHEESDWFSAKSGQGEVTYPAPFDQPFYMILNLAVGGSWVGYPDATTTYDDQQFAIDYVKVYQKDRYDENVTKPIKNVTLREPDKNGN
;
A
#
# COMPACT_ATOMS: atom_id res chain seq x y z
N GLY A 1 3.03 13.84 -13.29
CA GLY A 1 3.68 14.15 -12.03
C GLY A 1 4.87 15.06 -12.17
N LYS A 2 5.42 15.49 -11.03
CA LYS A 2 6.65 16.30 -11.00
C LYS A 2 7.85 15.43 -10.60
N HIS A 3 7.60 14.39 -9.84
CA HIS A 3 8.58 13.39 -9.43
C HIS A 3 7.92 12.03 -9.42
N ASP A 4 8.59 11.06 -9.97
CA ASP A 4 8.26 9.65 -9.93
C ASP A 4 9.49 8.84 -9.53
N PHE A 5 9.26 7.67 -9.00
CA PHE A 5 10.29 6.79 -8.48
C PHE A 5 9.99 5.35 -8.86
N LYS A 6 11.01 4.60 -9.19
CA LYS A 6 10.93 3.15 -9.30
C LYS A 6 11.78 2.58 -8.18
N TYR A 7 11.13 1.88 -7.24
CA TYR A 7 11.74 1.33 -6.02
C TYR A 7 12.25 2.41 -5.05
N GLY A 8 12.40 2.05 -3.81
CA GLY A 8 12.91 2.92 -2.75
C GLY A 8 12.27 2.64 -1.39
N TYR A 9 12.72 3.40 -0.42
CA TYR A 9 12.09 3.52 0.90
C TYR A 9 11.40 4.88 0.95
N PHE A 10 10.09 4.86 1.14
CA PHE A 10 9.21 6.03 1.15
C PHE A 10 8.67 6.23 2.55
N GLU A 11 8.87 7.38 3.15
CA GLU A 11 8.46 7.68 4.51
C GLU A 11 7.74 9.02 4.59
N CYS A 12 6.61 9.04 5.25
CA CYS A 12 5.88 10.25 5.63
C CYS A 12 5.74 10.29 7.15
N ARG A 13 6.04 11.45 7.77
CA ARG A 13 5.68 11.71 9.17
C ARG A 13 4.48 12.63 9.20
N ALA A 14 3.38 12.13 9.78
CA ALA A 14 2.11 12.83 9.73
C ALA A 14 1.23 12.53 10.96
N LYS A 15 0.25 13.41 11.16
CA LYS A 15 -0.85 13.26 12.09
C LYS A 15 -2.16 13.38 11.30
N VAL A 16 -3.09 12.46 11.52
CA VAL A 16 -4.33 12.37 10.74
C VAL A 16 -5.48 13.11 11.44
N PRO A 17 -6.52 13.57 10.71
CA PRO A 17 -7.72 14.10 11.34
C PRO A 17 -8.60 12.98 11.92
N ALA A 18 -9.32 13.29 13.00
CA ALA A 18 -10.38 12.45 13.55
C ALA A 18 -11.76 12.92 13.07
N GLY A 19 -12.63 12.00 12.74
CA GLY A 19 -14.01 12.29 12.34
C GLY A 19 -14.53 11.33 11.29
N LYS A 20 -15.79 10.96 11.41
CA LYS A 20 -16.44 10.04 10.48
C LYS A 20 -16.41 10.58 9.05
N GLY A 21 -16.03 9.72 8.13
CA GLY A 21 -15.95 10.04 6.70
C GLY A 21 -14.62 10.61 6.25
N TYR A 22 -13.65 10.86 7.13
CA TYR A 22 -12.29 11.25 6.74
C TYR A 22 -11.45 10.02 6.39
N LEU A 23 -10.74 10.12 5.24
CA LEU A 23 -9.77 9.12 4.79
C LEU A 23 -8.48 9.83 4.35
N PRO A 24 -7.61 10.19 5.30
CA PRO A 24 -6.26 10.61 4.97
C PRO A 24 -5.49 9.43 4.38
N ALA A 25 -4.72 9.69 3.33
CA ALA A 25 -3.94 8.68 2.65
C ALA A 25 -2.58 9.21 2.17
N PHE A 26 -1.58 8.35 2.25
CA PHE A 26 -0.28 8.47 1.61
C PHE A 26 -0.06 7.23 0.77
N TRP A 27 -0.08 7.39 -0.55
CA TRP A 27 -0.16 6.30 -1.51
C TRP A 27 0.52 6.63 -2.83
N MET A 28 0.57 5.70 -3.75
CA MET A 28 1.28 5.84 -5.01
C MET A 28 0.49 5.23 -6.16
N MET A 29 0.52 5.91 -7.31
CA MET A 29 0.00 5.43 -8.58
C MET A 29 1.10 5.39 -9.63
N PRO A 30 1.01 4.49 -10.63
CA PRO A 30 1.99 4.44 -11.71
C PRO A 30 1.94 5.71 -12.57
N THR A 31 3.10 6.14 -13.05
CA THR A 31 3.21 7.30 -13.94
C THR A 31 2.56 7.03 -15.30
N ASP A 32 2.60 5.80 -15.78
CA ASP A 32 1.89 5.33 -16.97
C ASP A 32 0.87 4.25 -16.61
N GLU A 33 -0.37 4.67 -16.37
CA GLU A 33 -1.48 3.76 -16.06
C GLU A 33 -1.91 2.89 -17.25
N ASN A 34 -1.39 3.14 -18.45
CA ASN A 34 -1.72 2.34 -19.64
C ASN A 34 -0.69 1.24 -19.90
N LEU A 35 0.49 1.28 -19.27
CA LEU A 35 1.56 0.32 -19.56
C LEU A 35 1.11 -1.13 -19.39
N TYR A 36 0.39 -1.41 -18.29
CA TYR A 36 -0.14 -2.75 -18.01
C TYR A 36 -1.67 -2.81 -18.04
N GLY A 37 -2.33 -1.70 -18.30
CA GLY A 37 -3.79 -1.56 -18.36
C GLY A 37 -4.33 -0.70 -17.21
N GLN A 38 -5.58 -0.29 -17.35
CA GLN A 38 -6.24 0.58 -16.37
C GLN A 38 -6.33 -0.08 -14.99
N TRP A 39 -6.52 0.77 -13.98
CA TRP A 39 -6.72 0.31 -12.61
C TRP A 39 -7.80 -0.80 -12.52
N PRO A 40 -7.59 -1.85 -11.72
CA PRO A 40 -6.48 -2.07 -10.78
C PRO A 40 -5.25 -2.76 -11.40
N LYS A 41 -5.28 -3.10 -12.67
CA LYS A 41 -4.23 -3.85 -13.36
C LYS A 41 -2.90 -3.09 -13.44
N CYS A 42 -2.96 -1.75 -13.50
CA CYS A 42 -1.77 -0.89 -13.47
C CYS A 42 -1.02 -0.91 -12.13
N GLY A 43 -1.67 -1.35 -11.06
CA GLY A 43 -1.12 -1.36 -9.71
C GLY A 43 -1.41 -0.07 -8.93
N GLU A 44 -1.45 -0.18 -7.60
CA GLU A 44 -1.55 0.90 -6.63
C GLU A 44 -0.83 0.45 -5.36
N ILE A 45 -0.10 1.36 -4.71
CA ILE A 45 0.60 1.10 -3.45
C ILE A 45 0.10 2.09 -2.41
N ASP A 46 -0.67 1.63 -1.44
CA ASP A 46 -1.12 2.43 -0.33
C ASP A 46 -0.16 2.25 0.84
N ILE A 47 0.63 3.27 1.12
CA ILE A 47 1.61 3.25 2.21
C ILE A 47 0.89 3.43 3.54
N MET A 48 -0.11 4.30 3.58
CA MET A 48 -0.95 4.55 4.74
C MET A 48 -2.34 4.99 4.33
N GLU A 49 -3.35 4.35 4.91
CA GLU A 49 -4.72 4.81 4.97
C GLU A 49 -5.23 4.70 6.40
N VAL A 50 -5.96 5.70 6.88
CA VAL A 50 -6.59 5.70 8.21
C VAL A 50 -8.03 6.17 8.07
N MET A 51 -8.98 5.44 8.66
CA MET A 51 -10.36 5.92 8.77
C MET A 51 -10.46 6.89 9.96
N GLY A 52 -10.95 8.10 9.71
CA GLY A 52 -11.06 9.13 10.75
C GLY A 52 -11.94 8.76 11.95
N GLN A 53 -12.83 7.79 11.80
CA GLN A 53 -13.61 7.21 12.89
C GLN A 53 -12.92 6.07 13.64
N GLU A 54 -11.74 5.62 13.18
CA GLU A 54 -10.96 4.52 13.78
C GLU A 54 -9.47 4.88 13.77
N THR A 55 -9.13 5.98 14.44
CA THR A 55 -7.78 6.59 14.37
C THR A 55 -6.69 5.83 15.10
N ASN A 56 -6.99 4.69 15.70
CA ASN A 56 -6.01 3.77 16.26
C ASN A 56 -5.62 2.64 15.30
N LYS A 57 -6.15 2.62 14.07
CA LYS A 57 -5.87 1.60 13.08
C LYS A 57 -5.45 2.22 11.74
N ALA A 58 -4.33 1.74 11.21
CA ALA A 58 -3.84 2.10 9.89
C ALA A 58 -3.73 0.87 8.98
N TYR A 59 -3.86 1.11 7.69
CA TYR A 59 -3.82 0.09 6.66
C TYR A 59 -2.68 0.38 5.69
N GLY A 60 -2.00 -0.67 5.24
CA GLY A 60 -1.07 -0.66 4.11
C GLY A 60 -1.51 -1.70 3.09
N THR A 61 -1.66 -1.31 1.83
CA THR A 61 -2.32 -2.12 0.83
C THR A 61 -1.56 -2.09 -0.50
N ILE A 62 -1.68 -3.12 -1.29
CA ILE A 62 -1.50 -3.04 -2.75
C ILE A 62 -2.77 -3.50 -3.45
N HIS A 63 -3.13 -2.81 -4.53
CA HIS A 63 -4.18 -3.23 -5.46
C HIS A 63 -3.55 -3.60 -6.79
N TYR A 64 -3.99 -4.71 -7.37
CA TYR A 64 -3.41 -5.24 -8.60
C TYR A 64 -4.36 -6.17 -9.35
N GLY A 65 -3.96 -6.53 -10.54
CA GLY A 65 -4.47 -7.68 -11.25
C GLY A 65 -5.81 -7.50 -11.98
N GLU A 66 -6.07 -8.47 -12.84
CA GLU A 66 -7.37 -8.67 -13.49
C GLU A 66 -7.69 -10.17 -13.44
N PRO A 67 -8.76 -10.58 -12.74
CA PRO A 67 -9.65 -9.73 -11.93
C PRO A 67 -8.93 -9.04 -10.78
N HIS A 68 -9.51 -7.93 -10.27
CA HIS A 68 -8.99 -7.19 -9.13
C HIS A 68 -8.71 -8.08 -7.93
N ASP A 69 -7.53 -7.92 -7.37
CA ASP A 69 -7.10 -8.50 -6.12
C ASP A 69 -6.31 -7.48 -5.31
N GLN A 70 -6.12 -7.74 -4.04
CA GLN A 70 -5.38 -6.88 -3.12
C GLN A 70 -4.69 -7.70 -2.03
N SER A 71 -3.63 -7.11 -1.47
CA SER A 71 -3.02 -7.59 -0.22
C SER A 71 -2.98 -6.43 0.77
N GLN A 72 -3.58 -6.62 1.95
CA GLN A 72 -3.71 -5.57 2.95
C GLN A 72 -3.22 -6.05 4.30
N GLY A 73 -2.34 -5.26 4.92
CA GLY A 73 -1.96 -5.39 6.33
C GLY A 73 -2.62 -4.29 7.18
N THR A 74 -2.77 -4.58 8.46
CA THR A 74 -3.35 -3.65 9.44
C THR A 74 -2.40 -3.50 10.63
N TYR A 75 -2.22 -2.26 11.08
CA TYR A 75 -1.47 -1.95 12.30
C TYR A 75 -2.37 -1.21 13.29
N THR A 76 -2.38 -1.67 14.53
CA THR A 76 -3.21 -1.09 15.59
C THR A 76 -2.33 -0.59 16.71
N VAL A 77 -2.56 0.64 17.15
CA VAL A 77 -1.93 1.28 18.30
C VAL A 77 -2.91 1.38 19.46
N SER A 78 -2.43 1.72 20.65
CA SER A 78 -3.30 2.04 21.79
C SER A 78 -4.05 3.37 21.55
N GLU A 79 -5.20 3.54 22.20
CA GLU A 79 -5.97 4.79 22.11
C GLU A 79 -5.16 6.02 22.57
N GLU A 80 -4.25 5.84 23.53
CA GLU A 80 -3.38 6.90 24.04
C GLU A 80 -2.31 7.33 23.02
N ASN A 81 -2.01 6.45 22.05
CA ASN A 81 -1.02 6.71 21.01
C ASN A 81 -1.65 6.67 19.61
N ASN A 82 -2.93 7.06 19.49
CA ASN A 82 -3.64 7.05 18.23
C ASN A 82 -3.04 8.03 17.20
N PHE A 83 -3.33 7.78 15.95
CA PHE A 83 -2.78 8.51 14.82
C PHE A 83 -3.33 9.94 14.66
N ALA A 84 -4.39 10.31 15.37
CA ALA A 84 -4.96 11.65 15.33
C ALA A 84 -4.38 12.59 16.38
N ASP A 85 -3.91 12.06 17.51
CA ASP A 85 -3.35 12.88 18.59
C ASP A 85 -1.84 13.04 18.46
N ASN A 86 -1.18 12.08 17.83
CA ASN A 86 0.27 12.00 17.73
C ASN A 86 0.77 11.96 16.27
N TYR A 87 1.98 12.47 16.05
CA TYR A 87 2.69 12.26 14.81
C TYR A 87 3.34 10.88 14.78
N HIS A 88 3.06 10.14 13.71
CA HIS A 88 3.65 8.83 13.44
C HIS A 88 4.40 8.83 12.13
N THR A 89 5.34 7.90 11.96
CA THR A 89 6.00 7.64 10.68
C THR A 89 5.33 6.46 9.99
N TYR A 90 4.95 6.68 8.73
CA TYR A 90 4.38 5.67 7.85
C TYR A 90 5.33 5.45 6.70
N ALA A 91 5.73 4.22 6.46
CA ALA A 91 6.71 3.95 5.42
C ALA A 91 6.44 2.65 4.66
N CYS A 92 6.92 2.59 3.42
CA CYS A 92 7.10 1.34 2.71
C CYS A 92 8.50 1.24 2.11
N GLU A 93 9.05 0.04 2.12
CA GLU A 93 10.22 -0.36 1.36
C GLU A 93 9.75 -1.15 0.15
N TRP A 94 9.92 -0.57 -1.03
CA TRP A 94 9.55 -1.18 -2.28
C TRP A 94 10.81 -1.56 -3.07
N GLU A 95 10.98 -2.86 -3.26
CA GLU A 95 12.06 -3.46 -4.02
C GLU A 95 11.50 -4.32 -5.17
N PRO A 96 12.33 -4.72 -6.14
CA PRO A 96 11.89 -5.68 -7.14
C PRO A 96 11.31 -6.94 -6.49
N GLY A 97 10.03 -7.20 -6.75
CA GLY A 97 9.33 -8.39 -6.26
C GLY A 97 9.00 -8.41 -4.77
N LYS A 98 9.15 -7.30 -4.03
CA LYS A 98 8.82 -7.25 -2.62
C LYS A 98 8.43 -5.85 -2.16
N ILE A 99 7.38 -5.74 -1.36
CA ILE A 99 6.97 -4.50 -0.69
C ILE A 99 6.77 -4.81 0.80
N ILE A 100 7.32 -3.95 1.67
CA ILE A 100 7.23 -4.09 3.13
C ILE A 100 6.71 -2.79 3.71
N TRP A 101 5.77 -2.85 4.64
CA TRP A 101 5.18 -1.69 5.30
C TRP A 101 5.62 -1.57 6.74
N TYR A 102 5.83 -0.32 7.17
CA TYR A 102 6.28 0.01 8.53
C TYR A 102 5.45 1.16 9.11
N ILE A 103 5.18 1.09 10.41
CA ILE A 103 4.73 2.23 11.21
C ILE A 103 5.68 2.37 12.41
N ASP A 104 6.21 3.58 12.60
CA ASP A 104 7.20 3.90 13.63
C ASP A 104 8.41 2.92 13.62
N GLY A 105 8.83 2.51 12.42
CA GLY A 105 9.90 1.55 12.22
C GLY A 105 9.53 0.08 12.48
N VAL A 106 8.29 -0.21 12.88
CA VAL A 106 7.82 -1.57 13.11
C VAL A 106 7.19 -2.13 11.85
N LYS A 107 7.75 -3.23 11.32
CA LYS A 107 7.17 -3.95 10.19
C LYS A 107 5.83 -4.56 10.58
N PHE A 108 4.78 -4.31 9.78
CA PHE A 108 3.47 -4.89 10.02
C PHE A 108 2.88 -5.66 8.84
N HIS A 109 3.40 -5.41 7.62
CA HIS A 109 2.97 -6.13 6.44
C HIS A 109 4.13 -6.36 5.48
N GLU A 110 4.06 -7.42 4.71
CA GLU A 110 5.00 -7.73 3.62
C GLU A 110 4.25 -8.51 2.53
N GLU A 111 4.45 -8.13 1.28
CA GLU A 111 3.92 -8.89 0.15
C GLU A 111 4.95 -9.05 -0.95
N SER A 112 4.94 -10.22 -1.56
CA SER A 112 5.81 -10.61 -2.67
C SER A 112 5.09 -11.51 -3.69
N ASP A 113 3.77 -11.65 -3.57
CA ASP A 113 2.96 -12.53 -4.42
C ASP A 113 1.78 -11.77 -5.00
N TRP A 114 1.96 -11.26 -6.21
CA TRP A 114 0.93 -10.55 -6.97
C TRP A 114 0.96 -10.98 -8.45
N PHE A 115 0.07 -10.45 -9.24
CA PHE A 115 -0.02 -10.71 -10.67
C PHE A 115 -0.58 -9.47 -11.40
N SER A 116 -0.27 -9.31 -12.68
CA SER A 116 -0.86 -8.25 -13.53
C SER A 116 -2.23 -8.69 -14.09
N ALA A 117 -2.32 -9.93 -14.55
CA ALA A 117 -3.56 -10.60 -14.95
C ALA A 117 -3.41 -12.11 -14.75
N LYS A 118 -4.52 -12.84 -14.60
CA LYS A 118 -4.48 -14.31 -14.58
C LYS A 118 -4.18 -14.84 -15.98
N SER A 119 -3.53 -16.00 -16.03
CA SER A 119 -3.19 -16.67 -17.29
C SER A 119 -4.37 -16.72 -18.27
N GLY A 120 -4.12 -16.38 -19.52
CA GLY A 120 -5.12 -16.26 -20.57
C GLY A 120 -5.84 -14.91 -20.64
N GLN A 121 -5.55 -13.98 -19.76
CA GLN A 121 -6.15 -12.64 -19.71
C GLN A 121 -5.12 -11.51 -20.03
N GLY A 122 -4.06 -11.84 -20.78
CA GLY A 122 -3.00 -10.90 -21.11
C GLY A 122 -2.06 -10.66 -19.94
N GLU A 123 -1.70 -11.73 -19.24
CA GLU A 123 -0.73 -11.73 -18.14
C GLU A 123 0.62 -11.16 -18.58
N VAL A 124 1.18 -10.29 -17.76
CA VAL A 124 2.54 -9.79 -17.90
C VAL A 124 3.42 -10.43 -16.84
N THR A 125 4.68 -10.69 -17.22
CA THR A 125 5.62 -11.38 -16.34
C THR A 125 5.87 -10.60 -15.05
N TYR A 126 5.87 -11.33 -13.94
CA TYR A 126 6.28 -10.82 -12.61
C TYR A 126 7.65 -10.13 -12.70
N PRO A 127 7.87 -8.98 -12.02
CA PRO A 127 7.05 -8.42 -10.94
C PRO A 127 6.07 -7.32 -11.36
N ALA A 128 5.62 -7.30 -12.63
CA ALA A 128 4.54 -6.40 -13.03
C ALA A 128 3.29 -6.57 -12.13
N PRO A 129 2.57 -5.48 -11.80
CA PRO A 129 2.73 -4.12 -12.31
C PRO A 129 3.68 -3.23 -11.50
N PHE A 130 4.32 -3.76 -10.43
CA PHE A 130 5.16 -2.99 -9.52
C PHE A 130 6.65 -2.95 -9.96
N ASP A 131 6.88 -2.80 -11.26
CA ASP A 131 8.20 -2.70 -11.90
C ASP A 131 8.31 -1.48 -12.84
N GLN A 132 7.42 -0.51 -12.66
CA GLN A 132 7.37 0.76 -13.38
C GLN A 132 7.47 1.95 -12.40
N PRO A 133 7.75 3.18 -12.88
CA PRO A 133 7.73 4.36 -12.02
C PRO A 133 6.35 4.69 -11.47
N PHE A 134 6.30 5.05 -10.17
CA PHE A 134 5.12 5.52 -9.46
C PHE A 134 5.35 6.93 -8.89
N TYR A 135 4.30 7.73 -8.83
CA TYR A 135 4.31 9.02 -8.15
C TYR A 135 3.51 8.98 -6.85
N MET A 136 3.94 9.77 -5.88
CA MET A 136 3.30 9.86 -4.56
C MET A 136 2.09 10.79 -4.59
N ILE A 137 1.07 10.42 -3.81
CA ILE A 137 -0.13 11.19 -3.56
C ILE A 137 -0.34 11.28 -2.05
N LEU A 138 -0.62 12.50 -1.57
CA LEU A 138 -1.06 12.77 -0.22
C LEU A 138 -2.38 13.52 -0.32
N ASN A 139 -3.43 12.97 0.27
CA ASN A 139 -4.76 13.58 0.22
C ASN A 139 -5.58 13.26 1.47
N LEU A 140 -6.60 14.06 1.70
CA LEU A 140 -7.68 13.79 2.63
C LEU A 140 -8.97 13.67 1.84
N ALA A 141 -9.43 12.45 1.61
CA ALA A 141 -10.76 12.22 1.05
C ALA A 141 -11.83 12.38 2.14
N VAL A 142 -12.99 12.87 1.73
CA VAL A 142 -14.14 13.07 2.60
C VAL A 142 -15.35 12.34 2.02
N GLY A 143 -15.75 11.29 2.71
CA GLY A 143 -16.81 10.37 2.25
C GLY A 143 -16.31 9.31 1.27
N GLY A 144 -17.00 8.20 1.22
CA GLY A 144 -16.72 7.08 0.33
C GLY A 144 -17.40 5.80 0.80
N SER A 145 -17.46 4.81 -0.09
CA SER A 145 -18.14 3.53 0.20
C SER A 145 -17.46 2.76 1.34
N TRP A 146 -16.15 2.86 1.47
CA TRP A 146 -15.38 2.16 2.50
C TRP A 146 -15.37 2.92 3.83
N VAL A 147 -15.00 4.21 3.82
CA VAL A 147 -14.91 5.03 5.03
C VAL A 147 -16.29 5.51 5.53
N GLY A 148 -17.33 5.41 4.71
CA GLY A 148 -18.65 5.99 4.98
C GLY A 148 -18.69 7.49 4.69
N TYR A 149 -19.79 8.12 5.05
CA TYR A 149 -20.01 9.55 4.78
C TYR A 149 -20.03 10.33 6.09
N PRO A 150 -19.60 11.61 6.06
CA PRO A 150 -19.77 12.52 7.21
C PRO A 150 -21.22 12.57 7.70
N ASP A 151 -21.38 12.76 8.99
CA ASP A 151 -22.69 12.94 9.63
C ASP A 151 -22.64 14.07 10.67
N ALA A 152 -23.67 14.21 11.50
CA ALA A 152 -23.76 15.26 12.49
C ALA A 152 -22.64 15.22 13.57
N THR A 153 -21.87 14.12 13.66
CA THR A 153 -20.73 13.99 14.55
C THR A 153 -19.42 14.44 13.94
N THR A 154 -19.38 14.65 12.62
CA THR A 154 -18.19 15.08 11.90
C THR A 154 -17.97 16.58 12.08
N THR A 155 -16.84 16.96 12.65
CA THR A 155 -16.43 18.37 12.78
C THR A 155 -15.39 18.67 11.69
N TYR A 156 -15.42 19.91 11.18
CA TYR A 156 -14.46 20.36 10.14
C TYR A 156 -13.44 21.36 10.69
N ASP A 157 -13.75 21.95 11.84
CA ASP A 157 -12.87 22.88 12.50
C ASP A 157 -11.68 22.13 13.12
N ASP A 158 -10.48 22.63 12.87
CA ASP A 158 -9.21 22.09 13.38
C ASP A 158 -8.88 20.64 12.98
N GLN A 159 -9.61 20.09 12.01
CA GLN A 159 -9.34 18.75 11.46
C GLN A 159 -8.37 18.86 10.28
N GLN A 160 -7.13 18.44 10.50
CA GLN A 160 -6.05 18.55 9.51
C GLN A 160 -5.33 17.21 9.33
N PHE A 161 -5.06 16.86 8.09
CA PHE A 161 -4.00 15.92 7.78
C PHE A 161 -2.68 16.69 7.80
N ALA A 162 -2.02 16.71 8.94
CA ALA A 162 -0.81 17.49 9.18
C ALA A 162 0.43 16.67 8.82
N ILE A 163 1.17 17.12 7.82
CA ILE A 163 2.35 16.45 7.30
C ILE A 163 3.58 17.23 7.76
N ASP A 164 4.48 16.56 8.48
CA ASP A 164 5.76 17.13 8.93
C ASP A 164 6.80 17.04 7.83
N TYR A 165 7.00 15.84 7.26
CA TYR A 165 7.89 15.63 6.14
C TYR A 165 7.49 14.40 5.29
N VAL A 166 8.00 14.38 4.06
CA VAL A 166 8.10 13.20 3.22
C VAL A 166 9.56 13.01 2.83
N LYS A 167 10.08 11.79 2.96
CA LYS A 167 11.44 11.42 2.59
C LYS A 167 11.43 10.21 1.68
N VAL A 168 12.32 10.22 0.70
CA VAL A 168 12.54 9.10 -0.21
C VAL A 168 14.03 8.75 -0.21
N TYR A 169 14.32 7.47 -0.03
CA TYR A 169 15.65 6.93 -0.11
C TYR A 169 15.71 5.85 -1.18
N GLN A 170 16.71 5.89 -2.04
CA GLN A 170 16.92 4.90 -3.08
C GLN A 170 18.32 4.32 -2.99
N LYS A 171 18.47 3.04 -3.32
CA LYS A 171 19.76 2.39 -3.52
C LYS A 171 20.35 2.84 -4.86
N ASP A 172 21.68 2.81 -4.97
CA ASP A 172 22.35 3.11 -6.24
C ASP A 172 21.99 2.11 -7.35
N ARG A 173 21.58 0.89 -6.98
CA ARG A 173 21.17 -0.17 -7.89
C ARG A 173 20.19 -1.14 -7.23
N TYR A 174 19.27 -1.64 -8.04
CA TYR A 174 18.34 -2.73 -7.70
C TYR A 174 18.58 -3.91 -8.64
N ASP A 175 18.53 -5.13 -8.11
CA ASP A 175 18.52 -6.34 -8.92
C ASP A 175 17.08 -6.65 -9.34
N GLU A 176 16.76 -6.40 -10.59
CA GLU A 176 15.43 -6.62 -11.15
C GLU A 176 15.21 -8.05 -11.68
N ASN A 177 16.21 -8.91 -11.59
CA ASN A 177 16.08 -10.30 -12.00
C ASN A 177 15.45 -11.14 -10.87
N VAL A 178 14.16 -10.96 -10.67
CA VAL A 178 13.39 -11.61 -9.62
C VAL A 178 12.39 -12.61 -10.18
N THR A 179 12.11 -13.63 -9.41
CA THR A 179 11.10 -14.64 -9.72
C THR A 179 9.99 -14.62 -8.68
N LYS A 180 8.76 -14.89 -9.10
CA LYS A 180 7.62 -14.99 -8.21
C LYS A 180 7.86 -16.09 -7.17
N PRO A 181 7.65 -15.82 -5.87
CA PRO A 181 7.78 -16.84 -4.84
C PRO A 181 6.82 -18.01 -5.07
N ILE A 182 7.30 -19.22 -4.86
CA ILE A 182 6.45 -20.40 -4.89
C ILE A 182 5.80 -20.54 -3.50
N LYS A 183 4.55 -20.14 -3.38
CA LYS A 183 3.74 -20.38 -2.17
C LYS A 183 3.08 -21.75 -2.30
N ASN A 184 3.17 -22.58 -1.24
CA ASN A 184 2.48 -23.88 -1.12
C ASN A 184 2.95 -24.98 -2.10
N VAL A 185 4.21 -25.36 -2.05
CA VAL A 185 4.64 -26.66 -2.55
C VAL A 185 4.19 -27.70 -1.52
N THR A 186 3.02 -28.29 -1.72
CA THR A 186 2.67 -29.51 -1.01
C THR A 186 3.48 -30.63 -1.64
N LEU A 187 4.56 -31.05 -0.96
CA LEU A 187 5.25 -32.28 -1.35
C LEU A 187 4.23 -33.41 -1.19
N ARG A 188 3.84 -34.03 -2.31
CA ARG A 188 3.13 -35.29 -2.24
C ARG A 188 4.12 -36.31 -1.66
N GLU A 189 3.81 -36.87 -0.50
CA GLU A 189 4.53 -38.05 -0.06
C GLU A 189 4.37 -39.11 -1.14
N PRO A 190 5.45 -39.81 -1.51
CA PRO A 190 5.34 -40.95 -2.42
C PRO A 190 4.30 -41.93 -1.84
N ASP A 191 3.44 -42.43 -2.72
CA ASP A 191 2.51 -43.45 -2.28
C ASP A 191 3.29 -44.66 -1.73
N LYS A 192 2.64 -45.44 -0.87
CA LYS A 192 3.28 -46.57 -0.20
C LYS A 192 3.82 -47.62 -1.17
N ASN A 193 3.66 -47.44 -2.48
CA ASN A 193 4.07 -48.35 -3.56
C ASN A 193 5.23 -47.79 -4.39
N GLY A 194 5.75 -46.61 -4.05
CA GLY A 194 6.97 -46.07 -4.69
C GLY A 194 6.82 -45.59 -6.14
N ASN A 195 5.59 -45.27 -6.57
CA ASN A 195 5.32 -44.63 -7.86
C ASN A 195 5.04 -43.15 -7.71
#